data_a9f3bfaec6b9228ae2b779579f31ce4f
#
_entry.id   a9f3bfaec6b9228ae2b779579f31ce4f
#
_cell.length_a   1.000
_cell.length_b   1.000
_cell.length_c   1.000
_cell.angle_alpha   90.00
_cell.angle_beta   90.00
_cell.angle_gamma   90.00
#
_symmetry.space_group_name_H-M   'P 1'
#
loop_
_entity.id
_entity.type
_entity.pdbx_description
1 polymer ?
#
loop_
_entity_poly.entity_id
_entity_poly.type
_entity_poly.pdbx_seq_one_letter_code
_entity_poly.pdbx_strand_id
1 'polypeptide(L)'
;MLFIFRVIFVVIYCIVVCVLGCLYCLFSPRNPKHVATFGHLFGRLSPVFGLKVELRKPADAESYGNAIYIANHQNNYDMVTASNIVQAPTVTVGKKSLLWIPFFGQLYWLTGNLLIDRNNRTKAHGTIAEVVNAFKKRKISFWMFPEGTRSRGRGLLPFKTGAFHAAIAAGVPIIPVCVSGTSNKINLNRLKNGLVIVEMLPPIETTGYGKDQIRELAARC
;
A
#
# COMPACT_ATOMS: atom_id res chain seq x y z
N MET A 1 10.44 19.54 -22.27
CA MET A 1 9.38 18.90 -23.09
C MET A 1 8.98 17.52 -22.55
N LEU A 2 9.93 16.63 -22.19
CA LEU A 2 9.61 15.29 -21.67
C LEU A 2 8.75 15.30 -20.37
N PHE A 3 9.03 16.23 -19.45
CA PHE A 3 8.24 16.45 -18.25
C PHE A 3 6.76 16.70 -18.57
N ILE A 4 6.47 17.64 -19.47
CA ILE A 4 5.10 18.01 -19.84
C ILE A 4 4.37 16.82 -20.45
N PHE A 5 5.02 16.14 -21.41
CA PHE A 5 4.47 14.93 -22.03
C PHE A 5 4.13 13.85 -20.99
N ARG A 6 5.04 13.56 -20.05
CA ARG A 6 4.82 12.58 -18.98
C ARG A 6 3.66 12.96 -18.09
N VAL A 7 3.59 14.23 -17.68
CA VAL A 7 2.49 14.70 -16.80
C VAL A 7 1.15 14.55 -17.51
N ILE A 8 1.04 15.01 -18.75
CA ILE A 8 -0.20 14.89 -19.55
C ILE A 8 -0.58 13.41 -19.69
N PHE A 9 0.36 12.56 -20.11
CA PHE A 9 0.12 11.13 -20.28
C PHE A 9 -0.35 10.46 -18.97
N VAL A 10 0.32 10.72 -17.86
CA VAL A 10 -0.02 10.14 -16.54
C VAL A 10 -1.41 10.61 -16.09
N VAL A 11 -1.73 11.89 -16.27
CA VAL A 11 -3.05 12.43 -15.90
C VAL A 11 -4.15 11.75 -16.72
N ILE A 12 -4.00 11.67 -18.05
CA ILE A 12 -4.99 11.02 -18.94
C ILE A 12 -5.11 9.54 -18.56
N TYR A 13 -3.99 8.83 -18.40
CA TYR A 13 -3.98 7.43 -17.99
C TYR A 13 -4.72 7.20 -16.67
N CYS A 14 -4.41 8.02 -15.65
CA CYS A 14 -5.07 7.92 -14.34
C CYS A 14 -6.58 8.17 -14.44
N ILE A 15 -7.02 9.17 -15.20
CA ILE A 15 -8.45 9.44 -15.41
C ILE A 15 -9.12 8.25 -16.08
N VAL A 16 -8.55 7.74 -17.17
CA VAL A 16 -9.10 6.58 -17.91
C VAL A 16 -9.19 5.35 -17.01
N VAL A 17 -8.11 5.00 -16.31
CA VAL A 17 -8.09 3.86 -15.39
C VAL A 17 -9.11 4.04 -14.27
N CYS A 18 -9.23 5.24 -13.71
CA CYS A 18 -10.18 5.48 -12.62
C CYS A 18 -11.63 5.43 -13.11
N VAL A 19 -11.95 6.04 -14.26
CA VAL A 19 -13.32 6.03 -14.79
C VAL A 19 -13.74 4.62 -15.18
N LEU A 20 -12.95 3.93 -16.01
CA LEU A 20 -13.24 2.54 -16.40
C LEU A 20 -13.21 1.61 -15.19
N GLY A 21 -12.32 1.83 -14.25
CA GLY A 21 -12.24 1.09 -12.99
C GLY A 21 -13.48 1.27 -12.13
N CYS A 22 -14.02 2.48 -12.02
CA CYS A 22 -15.28 2.72 -11.32
C CYS A 22 -16.43 1.95 -11.98
N LEU A 23 -16.55 2.03 -13.31
CA LEU A 23 -17.58 1.28 -14.06
C LEU A 23 -17.44 -0.23 -13.83
N TYR A 24 -16.21 -0.76 -13.93
CA TYR A 24 -15.94 -2.17 -13.65
C TYR A 24 -16.31 -2.59 -12.23
N CYS A 25 -15.98 -1.77 -11.24
CA CYS A 25 -16.27 -2.05 -9.84
C CYS A 25 -17.77 -2.00 -9.50
N LEU A 26 -18.63 -1.39 -10.32
CA LEU A 26 -20.07 -1.42 -10.10
C LEU A 26 -20.66 -2.84 -10.21
N PHE A 27 -20.03 -3.72 -10.98
CA PHE A 27 -20.46 -5.13 -11.09
C PHE A 27 -20.07 -6.00 -9.88
N SER A 28 -19.08 -5.58 -9.10
CA SER A 28 -18.70 -6.24 -7.85
C SER A 28 -18.09 -5.24 -6.86
N PRO A 29 -18.93 -4.36 -6.28
CA PRO A 29 -18.47 -3.28 -5.44
C PRO A 29 -17.77 -3.79 -4.17
N ARG A 30 -16.72 -3.09 -3.76
CA ARG A 30 -15.93 -3.36 -2.55
C ARG A 30 -15.28 -4.75 -2.51
N ASN A 31 -15.00 -5.32 -3.69
CA ASN A 31 -14.26 -6.56 -3.79
C ASN A 31 -12.75 -6.29 -3.59
N PRO A 32 -12.11 -6.89 -2.56
CA PRO A 32 -10.72 -6.64 -2.22
C PRO A 32 -9.71 -7.12 -3.28
N LYS A 33 -10.12 -7.98 -4.21
CA LYS A 33 -9.28 -8.40 -5.34
C LYS A 33 -8.97 -7.24 -6.28
N HIS A 34 -9.88 -6.26 -6.38
CA HIS A 34 -9.71 -5.10 -7.26
C HIS A 34 -8.54 -4.21 -6.85
N VAL A 35 -8.17 -4.16 -5.56
CA VAL A 35 -7.05 -3.33 -5.09
C VAL A 35 -5.74 -3.75 -5.74
N ALA A 36 -5.45 -5.05 -5.80
CA ALA A 36 -4.26 -5.55 -6.48
C ALA A 36 -4.32 -5.28 -7.99
N THR A 37 -5.49 -5.52 -8.64
CA THR A 37 -5.68 -5.27 -10.06
C THR A 37 -5.36 -3.82 -10.44
N PHE A 38 -5.99 -2.85 -9.76
CA PHE A 38 -5.74 -1.43 -10.03
C PHE A 38 -4.38 -0.96 -9.54
N GLY A 39 -3.87 -1.53 -8.44
CA GLY A 39 -2.49 -1.32 -7.99
C GLY A 39 -1.48 -1.67 -9.07
N HIS A 40 -1.61 -2.83 -9.70
CA HIS A 40 -0.75 -3.27 -10.79
C HIS A 40 -0.92 -2.40 -12.05
N LEU A 41 -2.15 -1.94 -12.37
CA LEU A 41 -2.35 -0.99 -13.47
C LEU A 41 -1.60 0.32 -13.23
N PHE A 42 -1.69 0.90 -12.03
CA PHE A 42 -0.88 2.08 -11.67
C PHE A 42 0.62 1.76 -11.67
N GLY A 43 1.01 0.57 -11.25
CA GLY A 43 2.40 0.10 -11.27
C GLY A 43 3.01 0.06 -12.68
N ARG A 44 2.19 -0.22 -13.72
CA ARG A 44 2.61 -0.17 -15.13
C ARG A 44 3.03 1.21 -15.61
N LEU A 45 2.80 2.26 -14.83
CA LEU A 45 3.31 3.60 -15.12
C LEU A 45 4.79 3.78 -14.78
N SER A 46 5.44 2.85 -14.06
CA SER A 46 6.85 3.00 -13.67
C SER A 46 7.79 3.28 -14.86
N PRO A 47 7.67 2.64 -16.04
CA PRO A 47 8.50 2.97 -17.20
C PRO A 47 8.29 4.38 -17.73
N VAL A 48 7.07 4.94 -17.61
CA VAL A 48 6.77 6.33 -17.99
C VAL A 48 7.61 7.30 -17.17
N PHE A 49 7.89 6.97 -15.90
CA PHE A 49 8.80 7.72 -15.04
C PHE A 49 10.28 7.38 -15.26
N GLY A 50 10.60 6.52 -16.24
CA GLY A 50 11.96 6.06 -16.50
C GLY A 50 12.50 5.13 -15.40
N LEU A 51 11.63 4.45 -14.68
CA LEU A 51 11.98 3.51 -13.64
C LEU A 51 11.90 2.07 -14.14
N LYS A 52 12.89 1.25 -13.81
CA LYS A 52 12.81 -0.21 -13.85
C LYS A 52 12.47 -0.68 -12.45
N VAL A 53 11.37 -1.41 -12.29
CA VAL A 53 10.98 -2.00 -11.01
C VAL A 53 11.36 -3.47 -11.03
N GLU A 54 12.14 -3.90 -10.05
CA GLU A 54 12.49 -5.29 -9.81
C GLU A 54 11.75 -5.77 -8.58
N LEU A 55 10.96 -6.83 -8.76
CA LEU A 55 10.19 -7.44 -7.67
C LEU A 55 10.94 -8.66 -7.16
N ARG A 56 11.18 -8.68 -5.86
CA ARG A 56 11.75 -9.84 -5.16
C ARG A 56 10.74 -10.33 -4.16
N LYS A 57 10.35 -11.59 -4.27
CA LYS A 57 9.46 -12.23 -3.31
C LYS A 57 9.90 -13.68 -3.07
N PRO A 58 9.68 -14.22 -1.87
CA PRO A 58 9.88 -15.62 -1.59
C PRO A 58 9.08 -16.50 -2.57
N ALA A 59 9.60 -17.66 -2.90
CA ALA A 59 8.96 -18.58 -3.87
C ALA A 59 7.56 -19.04 -3.42
N ASP A 60 7.35 -19.11 -2.11
CA ASP A 60 6.11 -19.52 -1.45
C ASP A 60 5.22 -18.35 -1.04
N ALA A 61 5.53 -17.12 -1.45
CA ALA A 61 4.80 -15.91 -1.04
C ALA A 61 3.29 -15.97 -1.28
N GLU A 62 2.85 -16.72 -2.30
CA GLU A 62 1.42 -16.88 -2.63
C GLU A 62 0.69 -17.79 -1.64
N SER A 63 1.42 -18.58 -0.85
CA SER A 63 0.87 -19.48 0.17
C SER A 63 0.70 -18.84 1.55
N TYR A 64 1.21 -17.61 1.76
CA TYR A 64 1.25 -16.98 3.10
C TYR A 64 -0.12 -16.69 3.72
N GLY A 65 -1.20 -16.82 2.97
CA GLY A 65 -2.55 -16.56 3.48
C GLY A 65 -2.79 -15.08 3.81
N ASN A 66 -3.67 -14.84 4.77
CA ASN A 66 -4.02 -13.48 5.16
C ASN A 66 -2.96 -12.90 6.11
N ALA A 67 -2.51 -11.68 5.83
CA ALA A 67 -1.44 -11.03 6.55
C ALA A 67 -1.62 -9.51 6.63
N ILE A 68 -0.86 -8.88 7.49
CA ILE A 68 -0.62 -7.43 7.42
C ILE A 68 0.72 -7.19 6.71
N TYR A 69 0.63 -6.68 5.48
CA TYR A 69 1.79 -6.18 4.76
C TYR A 69 2.15 -4.79 5.27
N ILE A 70 3.39 -4.60 5.66
CA ILE A 70 3.92 -3.30 6.06
C ILE A 70 5.01 -2.88 5.09
N ALA A 71 4.98 -1.63 4.65
CA ALA A 71 5.98 -1.10 3.72
C ALA A 71 6.51 0.25 4.21
N ASN A 72 7.76 0.56 3.88
CA ASN A 72 8.30 1.90 4.05
C ASN A 72 7.63 2.87 3.06
N HIS A 73 7.37 4.10 3.51
CA HIS A 73 6.63 5.10 2.75
C HIS A 73 7.48 6.31 2.40
N GLN A 74 7.87 6.44 1.14
CA GLN A 74 8.83 7.47 0.75
C GLN A 74 8.17 8.71 0.14
N ASN A 75 7.37 8.53 -0.91
CA ASN A 75 6.80 9.64 -1.67
C ASN A 75 5.61 9.17 -2.55
N ASN A 76 5.20 9.97 -3.52
CA ASN A 76 4.07 9.64 -4.40
C ASN A 76 4.39 8.51 -5.39
N TYR A 77 5.67 8.24 -5.66
CA TYR A 77 6.07 7.18 -6.59
C TYR A 77 5.88 5.77 -5.99
N ASP A 78 5.62 5.65 -4.68
CA ASP A 78 5.27 4.37 -4.06
C ASP A 78 4.03 3.74 -4.71
N MET A 79 3.13 4.57 -5.24
CA MET A 79 1.95 4.10 -5.98
C MET A 79 2.31 3.42 -7.31
N VAL A 80 3.43 3.78 -7.93
CA VAL A 80 3.87 3.17 -9.20
C VAL A 80 5.01 2.15 -9.01
N THR A 81 5.55 2.03 -7.80
CA THR A 81 6.61 1.07 -7.46
C THR A 81 6.10 -0.05 -6.57
N ALA A 82 5.72 0.26 -5.31
CA ALA A 82 5.29 -0.74 -4.33
C ALA A 82 3.98 -1.45 -4.71
N SER A 83 3.07 -0.80 -5.44
CA SER A 83 1.82 -1.42 -5.86
C SER A 83 1.99 -2.66 -6.75
N ASN A 84 3.14 -2.80 -7.41
CA ASN A 84 3.42 -3.94 -8.28
C ASN A 84 3.54 -5.29 -7.53
N ILE A 85 3.81 -5.29 -6.22
CA ILE A 85 3.98 -6.51 -5.43
C ILE A 85 2.74 -6.88 -4.61
N VAL A 86 1.70 -6.02 -4.62
CA VAL A 86 0.48 -6.25 -3.85
C VAL A 86 -0.24 -7.50 -4.32
N GLN A 87 -0.50 -8.42 -3.41
CA GLN A 87 -1.23 -9.66 -3.67
C GLN A 87 -2.73 -9.50 -3.38
N ALA A 88 -3.58 -10.22 -4.10
CA ALA A 88 -5.01 -10.29 -3.82
C ALA A 88 -5.31 -11.48 -2.88
N PRO A 89 -6.29 -11.36 -1.97
CA PRO A 89 -7.10 -10.19 -1.68
C PRO A 89 -6.47 -9.27 -0.62
N THR A 90 -6.10 -8.07 -1.00
CA THR A 90 -5.49 -7.09 -0.08
C THR A 90 -6.21 -5.76 -0.21
N VAL A 91 -6.44 -5.07 0.90
CA VAL A 91 -6.94 -3.70 0.92
C VAL A 91 -5.95 -2.78 1.62
N THR A 92 -5.97 -1.51 1.28
CA THR A 92 -5.12 -0.50 1.91
C THR A 92 -5.90 0.33 2.92
N VAL A 93 -5.17 0.92 3.87
CA VAL A 93 -5.72 1.84 4.87
C VAL A 93 -5.27 3.26 4.52
N GLY A 94 -6.16 4.02 3.90
CA GLY A 94 -5.89 5.36 3.42
C GLY A 94 -6.49 6.47 4.28
N LYS A 95 -6.04 7.72 4.03
CA LYS A 95 -6.60 8.91 4.67
C LYS A 95 -7.98 9.23 4.09
N LYS A 96 -8.95 9.61 4.94
CA LYS A 96 -10.32 9.95 4.51
C LYS A 96 -10.37 11.04 3.42
N SER A 97 -9.41 11.97 3.41
CA SER A 97 -9.33 13.00 2.38
C SER A 97 -9.05 12.47 0.97
N LEU A 98 -8.59 11.22 0.81
CA LEU A 98 -8.41 10.60 -0.52
C LEU A 98 -9.74 10.48 -1.28
N LEU A 99 -10.87 10.35 -0.56
CA LEU A 99 -12.19 10.27 -1.16
C LEU A 99 -12.52 11.48 -2.05
N TRP A 100 -11.97 12.64 -1.72
CA TRP A 100 -12.22 13.90 -2.43
C TRP A 100 -11.35 14.12 -3.67
N ILE A 101 -10.40 13.21 -3.96
CA ILE A 101 -9.65 13.27 -5.21
C ILE A 101 -10.56 12.79 -6.34
N PRO A 102 -10.86 13.64 -7.35
CA PRO A 102 -11.76 13.27 -8.43
C PRO A 102 -11.34 11.97 -9.12
N PHE A 103 -12.31 11.12 -9.42
CA PHE A 103 -12.18 9.80 -10.03
C PHE A 103 -11.39 8.79 -9.18
N PHE A 104 -10.23 9.16 -8.66
CA PHE A 104 -9.39 8.28 -7.84
C PHE A 104 -10.04 7.93 -6.51
N GLY A 105 -10.65 8.90 -5.83
CA GLY A 105 -11.29 8.67 -4.53
C GLY A 105 -12.46 7.69 -4.62
N GLN A 106 -13.26 7.81 -5.67
CA GLN A 106 -14.39 6.92 -5.95
C GLN A 106 -13.89 5.50 -6.23
N LEU A 107 -12.87 5.35 -7.11
CA LEU A 107 -12.25 4.05 -7.38
C LEU A 107 -11.65 3.45 -6.09
N TYR A 108 -10.93 4.25 -5.31
CA TYR A 108 -10.33 3.81 -4.05
C TYR A 108 -11.36 3.25 -3.08
N TRP A 109 -12.53 3.87 -2.98
CA TRP A 109 -13.63 3.41 -2.14
C TRP A 109 -14.31 2.17 -2.72
N LEU A 110 -14.58 2.15 -4.04
CA LEU A 110 -15.26 1.04 -4.73
C LEU A 110 -14.43 -0.25 -4.71
N THR A 111 -13.11 -0.15 -4.67
CA THR A 111 -12.22 -1.32 -4.56
C THR A 111 -12.19 -1.93 -3.15
N GLY A 112 -12.86 -1.33 -2.15
CA GLY A 112 -12.99 -1.88 -0.81
C GLY A 112 -11.94 -1.42 0.19
N ASN A 113 -11.08 -0.48 -0.20
CA ASN A 113 -10.11 0.12 0.71
C ASN A 113 -10.78 0.78 1.92
N LEU A 114 -10.07 0.81 3.04
CA LEU A 114 -10.52 1.48 4.26
C LEU A 114 -10.03 2.94 4.29
N LEU A 115 -10.91 3.82 4.74
CA LEU A 115 -10.63 5.24 4.88
C LEU A 115 -10.69 5.65 6.35
N ILE A 116 -9.58 6.21 6.85
CA ILE A 116 -9.46 6.61 8.25
C ILE A 116 -9.24 8.11 8.41
N ASP A 117 -9.80 8.63 9.49
CA ASP A 117 -9.50 9.98 9.95
C ASP A 117 -8.30 9.93 10.91
N ARG A 118 -7.11 10.24 10.40
CA ARG A 118 -5.86 10.19 11.17
C ARG A 118 -5.72 11.33 12.19
N ASN A 119 -6.57 12.34 12.12
CA ASN A 119 -6.51 13.50 13.00
C ASN A 119 -7.24 13.25 14.33
N ASN A 120 -8.02 12.17 14.43
CA ASN A 120 -8.78 11.82 15.62
C ASN A 120 -8.25 10.53 16.23
N ARG A 121 -7.55 10.62 17.37
CA ARG A 121 -6.95 9.46 18.07
C ARG A 121 -7.99 8.43 18.49
N THR A 122 -9.15 8.86 18.96
CA THR A 122 -10.25 7.95 19.37
C THR A 122 -10.75 7.15 18.17
N LYS A 123 -10.87 7.78 16.98
CA LYS A 123 -11.24 7.10 15.74
C LYS A 123 -10.13 6.20 15.19
N ALA A 124 -8.87 6.48 15.50
CA ALA A 124 -7.76 5.60 15.12
C ALA A 124 -7.83 4.23 15.83
N HIS A 125 -8.24 4.20 17.10
CA HIS A 125 -8.50 2.94 17.81
C HIS A 125 -9.68 2.18 17.20
N GLY A 126 -10.76 2.87 16.79
CA GLY A 126 -11.88 2.26 16.06
C GLY A 126 -11.43 1.61 14.75
N THR A 127 -10.46 2.21 14.05
CA THR A 127 -9.93 1.65 12.81
C THR A 127 -9.20 0.32 13.02
N ILE A 128 -8.45 0.17 14.12
CA ILE A 128 -7.82 -1.12 14.45
C ILE A 128 -8.89 -2.20 14.63
N ALA A 129 -9.97 -1.88 15.35
CA ALA A 129 -11.09 -2.79 15.51
C ALA A 129 -11.78 -3.13 14.17
N GLU A 130 -11.94 -2.16 13.27
CA GLU A 130 -12.48 -2.40 11.92
C GLU A 130 -11.58 -3.33 11.11
N VAL A 131 -10.27 -3.12 11.15
CA VAL A 131 -9.27 -4.00 10.50
C VAL A 131 -9.39 -5.42 11.04
N VAL A 132 -9.39 -5.60 12.37
CA VAL A 132 -9.53 -6.92 13.02
C VAL A 132 -10.86 -7.60 12.66
N ASN A 133 -11.96 -6.85 12.67
CA ASN A 133 -13.26 -7.38 12.27
C ASN A 133 -13.31 -7.78 10.78
N ALA A 134 -12.66 -7.01 9.92
CA ALA A 134 -12.58 -7.33 8.51
C ALA A 134 -11.73 -8.58 8.24
N PHE A 135 -10.64 -8.80 8.99
CA PHE A 135 -9.91 -10.08 8.96
C PHE A 135 -10.80 -11.27 9.29
N LYS A 136 -11.51 -11.18 10.41
CA LYS A 136 -12.39 -12.28 10.89
C LYS A 136 -13.51 -12.61 9.91
N LYS A 137 -14.08 -11.58 9.25
CA LYS A 137 -15.27 -11.74 8.39
C LYS A 137 -14.93 -12.05 6.93
N ARG A 138 -13.84 -11.53 6.39
CA ARG A 138 -13.60 -11.46 4.94
C ARG A 138 -12.38 -12.22 4.44
N LYS A 139 -11.52 -12.75 5.31
CA LYS A 139 -10.26 -13.41 4.92
C LYS A 139 -9.48 -12.54 3.92
N ILE A 140 -9.18 -11.29 4.28
CA ILE A 140 -8.44 -10.33 3.45
C ILE A 140 -7.16 -9.90 4.14
N SER A 141 -6.15 -9.54 3.37
CA SER A 141 -4.92 -8.93 3.87
C SER A 141 -5.03 -7.41 3.91
N PHE A 142 -4.18 -6.77 4.69
CA PHE A 142 -4.10 -5.32 4.75
C PHE A 142 -2.71 -4.84 4.39
N TRP A 143 -2.66 -3.77 3.56
CA TRP A 143 -1.43 -3.06 3.27
C TRP A 143 -1.39 -1.76 4.05
N MET A 144 -0.34 -1.58 4.83
CA MET A 144 -0.18 -0.44 5.70
C MET A 144 1.23 0.15 5.58
N PHE A 145 1.32 1.47 5.78
CA PHE A 145 2.58 2.16 5.94
C PHE A 145 2.72 2.53 7.42
N PRO A 146 3.50 1.78 8.21
CA PRO A 146 3.55 1.96 9.67
C PRO A 146 4.14 3.31 10.09
N GLU A 147 4.94 3.96 9.24
CA GLU A 147 5.41 5.33 9.45
C GLU A 147 4.25 6.35 9.59
N GLY A 148 3.09 6.06 8.99
CA GLY A 148 1.90 6.90 9.02
C GLY A 148 2.02 8.22 8.23
N THR A 149 3.16 8.49 7.64
CA THR A 149 3.44 9.62 6.75
C THR A 149 4.56 9.27 5.78
N ARG A 150 4.74 10.06 4.72
CA ARG A 150 5.86 9.91 3.78
C ARG A 150 7.15 10.45 4.37
N SER A 151 8.24 9.70 4.23
CA SER A 151 9.56 10.08 4.75
C SER A 151 10.19 11.24 3.97
N ARG A 152 9.92 11.36 2.67
CA ARG A 152 10.42 12.42 1.79
C ARG A 152 11.94 12.61 1.89
N GLY A 153 12.68 11.49 1.85
CA GLY A 153 14.14 11.50 1.89
C GLY A 153 14.78 11.53 3.28
N ARG A 154 13.98 11.50 4.36
CA ARG A 154 14.49 11.47 5.74
C ARG A 154 14.89 10.08 6.24
N GLY A 155 14.98 9.10 5.34
CA GLY A 155 15.20 7.71 5.70
C GLY A 155 13.92 7.03 6.18
N LEU A 156 14.08 5.91 6.89
CA LEU A 156 12.97 5.18 7.52
C LEU A 156 12.53 5.94 8.78
N LEU A 157 11.24 6.27 8.87
CA LEU A 157 10.69 6.94 10.03
C LEU A 157 10.25 5.92 11.10
N PRO A 158 10.18 6.31 12.37
CA PRO A 158 9.72 5.45 13.45
C PRO A 158 8.32 4.88 13.16
N PHE A 159 8.15 3.59 13.37
CA PHE A 159 6.90 2.90 13.15
C PHE A 159 5.88 3.20 14.24
N LYS A 160 4.65 3.51 13.83
CA LYS A 160 3.49 3.56 14.70
C LYS A 160 2.99 2.16 14.98
N THR A 161 2.51 1.93 16.18
CA THR A 161 2.16 0.60 16.67
C THR A 161 0.84 0.03 16.16
N GLY A 162 0.05 0.81 15.41
CA GLY A 162 -1.29 0.41 14.97
C GLY A 162 -1.34 -0.88 14.12
N ALA A 163 -0.42 -1.05 13.18
CA ALA A 163 -0.34 -2.25 12.34
C ALA A 163 -0.03 -3.50 13.18
N PHE A 164 0.87 -3.37 14.15
CA PHE A 164 1.30 -4.45 15.04
C PHE A 164 0.21 -4.85 16.01
N HIS A 165 -0.51 -3.88 16.60
CA HIS A 165 -1.71 -4.14 17.39
C HIS A 165 -2.77 -4.92 16.60
N ALA A 166 -3.01 -4.52 15.35
CA ALA A 166 -3.98 -5.18 14.51
C ALA A 166 -3.56 -6.63 14.18
N ALA A 167 -2.28 -6.86 13.89
CA ALA A 167 -1.74 -8.18 13.58
C ALA A 167 -1.88 -9.15 14.75
N ILE A 168 -1.44 -8.74 15.96
CA ILE A 168 -1.57 -9.53 17.19
C ILE A 168 -3.04 -9.82 17.50
N ALA A 169 -3.92 -8.80 17.44
CA ALA A 169 -5.34 -8.96 17.76
C ALA A 169 -6.09 -9.82 16.73
N ALA A 170 -5.63 -9.87 15.49
CA ALA A 170 -6.19 -10.71 14.44
C ALA A 170 -5.56 -12.13 14.40
N GLY A 171 -4.42 -12.35 15.05
CA GLY A 171 -3.65 -13.58 15.00
C GLY A 171 -3.09 -13.88 13.61
N VAL A 172 -2.62 -12.85 12.90
CA VAL A 172 -2.10 -12.99 11.53
C VAL A 172 -0.64 -12.51 11.46
N PRO A 173 0.18 -13.08 10.56
CA PRO A 173 1.56 -12.68 10.41
C PRO A 173 1.70 -11.25 9.86
N ILE A 174 2.85 -10.65 10.11
CA ILE A 174 3.28 -9.42 9.46
C ILE A 174 4.27 -9.78 8.36
N ILE A 175 4.07 -9.20 7.17
CA ILE A 175 4.97 -9.38 6.04
C ILE A 175 5.60 -8.02 5.71
N PRO A 176 6.89 -7.83 6.03
CA PRO A 176 7.59 -6.61 5.66
C PRO A 176 7.83 -6.55 4.14
N VAL A 177 7.66 -5.36 3.57
CA VAL A 177 7.99 -5.07 2.17
C VAL A 177 8.91 -3.86 2.13
N CYS A 178 10.09 -4.06 1.60
CA CYS A 178 11.12 -3.04 1.51
C CYS A 178 11.14 -2.43 0.10
N VAL A 179 11.02 -1.11 0.01
CA VAL A 179 11.15 -0.37 -1.24
C VAL A 179 12.44 0.42 -1.20
N SER A 180 13.33 0.19 -2.18
CA SER A 180 14.60 0.89 -2.26
C SER A 180 14.39 2.39 -2.50
N GLY A 181 15.37 3.22 -2.11
CA GLY A 181 15.24 4.67 -2.10
C GLY A 181 14.90 5.28 -3.47
N THR A 182 13.80 6.04 -3.53
CA THR A 182 13.32 6.79 -4.70
C THR A 182 13.46 8.31 -4.52
N SER A 183 13.69 8.76 -3.31
CA SER A 183 13.77 10.19 -2.97
C SER A 183 14.97 10.85 -3.68
N ASN A 184 14.72 11.99 -4.32
CA ASN A 184 15.71 12.77 -5.09
C ASN A 184 16.33 12.04 -6.29
N LYS A 185 15.90 10.84 -6.63
CA LYS A 185 16.43 10.07 -7.76
C LYS A 185 15.64 10.28 -9.06
N ILE A 186 14.38 10.67 -8.97
CA ILE A 186 13.48 10.76 -10.12
C ILE A 186 13.43 12.18 -10.65
N ASN A 187 13.89 12.35 -11.89
CA ASN A 187 13.80 13.59 -12.64
C ASN A 187 12.95 13.35 -13.90
N LEU A 188 11.83 14.05 -14.01
CA LEU A 188 10.86 13.84 -15.07
C LEU A 188 11.34 14.27 -16.47
N ASN A 189 12.43 15.03 -16.54
CA ASN A 189 13.11 15.37 -17.81
C ASN A 189 14.22 14.38 -18.20
N ARG A 190 14.51 13.37 -17.36
CA ARG A 190 15.49 12.32 -17.63
C ARG A 190 14.79 11.05 -18.14
N LEU A 191 15.26 10.47 -19.23
CA LEU A 191 14.68 9.26 -19.81
C LEU A 191 14.78 8.04 -18.88
N LYS A 192 15.92 7.87 -18.20
CA LYS A 192 16.17 6.76 -17.29
C LYS A 192 16.43 7.31 -15.88
N ASN A 193 15.64 6.86 -14.91
CA ASN A 193 15.76 7.25 -13.50
C ASN A 193 16.26 6.10 -12.61
N GLY A 194 16.59 4.95 -13.21
CA GLY A 194 17.26 3.86 -12.55
C GLY A 194 16.34 2.72 -12.09
N LEU A 195 16.92 1.87 -11.25
CA LEU A 195 16.29 0.67 -10.71
C LEU A 195 15.66 0.97 -9.34
N VAL A 196 14.45 0.48 -9.14
CA VAL A 196 13.80 0.40 -7.83
C VAL A 196 13.54 -1.07 -7.52
N ILE A 197 14.10 -1.54 -6.42
CA ILE A 197 13.85 -2.88 -5.90
C ILE A 197 12.70 -2.81 -4.93
N VAL A 198 11.71 -3.68 -5.09
CA VAL A 198 10.62 -3.89 -4.16
C VAL A 198 10.70 -5.33 -3.69
N GLU A 199 11.03 -5.53 -2.43
CA GLU A 199 11.32 -6.85 -1.86
C GLU A 199 10.33 -7.18 -0.75
N MET A 200 9.68 -8.33 -0.89
CA MET A 200 8.84 -8.92 0.13
C MET A 200 9.70 -9.87 0.97
N LEU A 201 9.72 -9.65 2.28
CA LEU A 201 10.44 -10.50 3.21
C LEU A 201 9.54 -11.63 3.72
N PRO A 202 10.14 -12.69 4.30
CA PRO A 202 9.38 -13.76 4.93
C PRO A 202 8.42 -13.24 6.02
N PRO A 203 7.31 -13.95 6.27
CA PRO A 203 6.36 -13.57 7.31
C PRO A 203 6.99 -13.63 8.70
N ILE A 204 6.62 -12.68 9.54
CA ILE A 204 6.94 -12.65 10.97
C ILE A 204 5.67 -13.04 11.71
N GLU A 205 5.69 -14.20 12.35
CA GLU A 205 4.56 -14.69 13.13
C GLU A 205 4.31 -13.79 14.34
N THR A 206 3.03 -13.56 14.63
CA THR A 206 2.59 -12.76 15.77
C THR A 206 2.16 -13.60 16.97
N THR A 207 2.11 -14.92 16.80
CA THR A 207 1.80 -15.87 17.86
C THR A 207 2.84 -15.78 18.97
N GLY A 208 2.39 -15.64 20.21
CA GLY A 208 3.29 -15.51 21.38
C GLY A 208 3.65 -14.06 21.74
N TYR A 209 3.34 -13.07 20.88
CA TYR A 209 3.53 -11.67 21.25
C TYR A 209 2.32 -11.12 22.02
N GLY A 210 2.60 -10.57 23.22
CA GLY A 210 1.64 -9.81 24.02
C GLY A 210 1.54 -8.33 23.60
N LYS A 211 0.57 -7.62 24.17
CA LYS A 211 0.42 -6.17 23.93
C LYS A 211 1.58 -5.34 24.44
N ASP A 212 2.32 -5.82 25.40
CA ASP A 212 3.54 -5.24 25.98
C ASP A 212 4.76 -5.37 25.06
N GLN A 213 4.78 -6.40 24.21
CA GLN A 213 5.89 -6.70 23.28
C GLN A 213 5.75 -6.06 21.89
N ILE A 214 4.77 -5.19 21.67
CA ILE A 214 4.53 -4.57 20.36
C ILE A 214 5.72 -3.78 19.84
N ARG A 215 6.48 -3.12 20.72
CA ARG A 215 7.67 -2.36 20.30
C ARG A 215 8.80 -3.29 19.87
N GLU A 216 8.93 -4.43 20.51
CA GLU A 216 9.89 -5.49 20.14
C GLU A 216 9.54 -6.05 18.74
N LEU A 217 8.26 -6.40 18.52
CA LEU A 217 7.79 -6.85 17.21
C LEU A 217 8.02 -5.79 16.13
N ALA A 218 7.78 -4.51 16.43
CA ALA A 218 8.01 -3.42 15.48
C ALA A 218 9.50 -3.21 15.16
N ALA A 219 10.38 -3.45 16.12
CA ALA A 219 11.83 -3.36 15.92
C ALA A 219 12.40 -4.53 15.11
N ARG A 220 11.70 -5.67 15.12
CA ARG A 220 12.07 -6.85 14.34
C ARG A 220 11.69 -6.71 12.84
N CYS A 221 10.74 -5.85 12.55
CA CYS A 221 10.25 -5.58 11.18
C CYS A 221 11.03 -4.47 10.49
#